data_136d8bc8abba1867740271d33fa7cd71
#
_entry.id   136d8bc8abba1867740271d33fa7cd71
#
_cell.length_a   1.000
_cell.length_b   1.000
_cell.length_c   1.000
_cell.angle_alpha   90.00
_cell.angle_beta   90.00
_cell.angle_gamma   90.00
#
_symmetry.space_group_name_H-M   'P 1'
#
loop_
_entity.id
_entity.type
_entity.pdbx_description
1 polymer ?
#
loop_
_entity_poly.entity_id
_entity_poly.type
_entity_poly.pdbx_seq_one_letter_code
_entity_poly.pdbx_strand_id
1 'polypeptide(L)'
;MELEEFARFRPGKLSGGLLRRLNIACGIVHKPDLVFFDEPTVAVDPQSRNAILVGIQRLRAEGATVVYTSHYMEEVEQICDRVMIMDHGRALAQGTCDELKRSIRTGERILVELEETKNPHGVADEARTCVALPERELDRLRSLPHVIDVVLDGNLLTISCEASEHNLTDALAALRASKARLGRITCAPPTLNDVFLEITGRELRD
;
A
#
# COMPACT_ATOMS: atom_id res chain seq x y z
N MET A 1 2.95 -2.85 -23.75
CA MET A 1 2.15 -1.63 -23.45
C MET A 1 0.69 -1.76 -23.90
N GLU A 2 0.34 -2.88 -24.56
CA GLU A 2 -1.04 -3.21 -25.01
C GLU A 2 -1.71 -2.03 -25.75
N LEU A 3 -1.06 -1.55 -26.80
CA LEU A 3 -1.54 -0.40 -27.61
C LEU A 3 -1.96 -0.82 -29.02
N GLU A 4 -1.93 -2.11 -29.32
CA GLU A 4 -2.15 -2.68 -30.67
C GLU A 4 -3.51 -2.28 -31.24
N GLU A 5 -4.57 -2.33 -30.43
CA GLU A 5 -5.93 -1.97 -30.83
C GLU A 5 -6.07 -0.47 -31.12
N PHE A 6 -5.19 0.34 -30.52
CA PHE A 6 -5.21 1.80 -30.65
C PHE A 6 -4.23 2.35 -31.69
N ALA A 7 -3.52 1.49 -32.42
CA ALA A 7 -2.48 1.87 -33.35
C ALA A 7 -2.95 2.85 -34.48
N ARG A 8 -4.24 2.85 -34.78
CA ARG A 8 -4.84 3.72 -35.81
C ARG A 8 -5.44 5.01 -35.25
N PHE A 9 -5.44 5.17 -33.92
CA PHE A 9 -5.98 6.35 -33.27
C PHE A 9 -4.95 7.48 -33.25
N ARG A 10 -5.41 8.72 -33.45
CA ARG A 10 -4.56 9.90 -33.22
C ARG A 10 -4.35 10.08 -31.71
N PRO A 11 -3.16 10.53 -31.25
CA PRO A 11 -2.89 10.73 -29.80
C PRO A 11 -3.96 11.56 -29.07
N GLY A 12 -4.48 12.61 -29.70
CA GLY A 12 -5.53 13.45 -29.13
C GLY A 12 -6.91 12.77 -28.97
N LYS A 13 -7.07 11.51 -29.39
CA LYS A 13 -8.27 10.71 -29.19
C LYS A 13 -8.10 9.62 -28.12
N LEU A 14 -6.91 9.49 -27.57
CA LEU A 14 -6.59 8.52 -26.51
C LEU A 14 -7.02 9.07 -25.15
N SER A 15 -7.39 8.17 -24.25
CA SER A 15 -7.57 8.52 -22.83
C SER A 15 -6.23 8.91 -22.20
N GLY A 16 -6.26 9.56 -21.03
CA GLY A 16 -5.04 9.93 -20.30
C GLY A 16 -4.12 8.73 -20.03
N GLY A 17 -4.69 7.61 -19.60
CA GLY A 17 -3.93 6.37 -19.37
C GLY A 17 -3.31 5.79 -20.65
N LEU A 18 -4.06 5.76 -21.77
CA LEU A 18 -3.54 5.32 -23.06
C LEU A 18 -2.45 6.26 -23.59
N LEU A 19 -2.60 7.57 -23.37
CA LEU A 19 -1.58 8.54 -23.76
C LEU A 19 -0.31 8.38 -22.93
N ARG A 20 -0.43 8.12 -21.63
CA ARG A 20 0.72 7.82 -20.76
C ARG A 20 1.46 6.56 -21.21
N ARG A 21 0.72 5.49 -21.53
CA ARG A 21 1.26 4.24 -22.09
C ARG A 21 1.97 4.47 -23.43
N LEU A 22 1.41 5.31 -24.31
CA LEU A 22 2.04 5.69 -25.57
C LEU A 22 3.34 6.47 -25.34
N ASN A 23 3.36 7.44 -24.43
CA ASN A 23 4.56 8.20 -24.09
C ASN A 23 5.68 7.28 -23.58
N ILE A 24 5.36 6.33 -22.70
CA ILE A 24 6.31 5.33 -22.23
C ILE A 24 6.82 4.47 -23.39
N ALA A 25 5.93 3.98 -24.27
CA ALA A 25 6.31 3.19 -25.43
C ALA A 25 7.27 3.93 -26.37
N CYS A 26 7.03 5.22 -26.61
CA CYS A 26 7.94 6.07 -27.38
C CYS A 26 9.31 6.21 -26.72
N GLY A 27 9.36 6.34 -25.38
CA GLY A 27 10.60 6.47 -24.63
C GLY A 27 11.48 5.21 -24.63
N ILE A 28 10.87 4.02 -24.82
CA ILE A 28 11.59 2.73 -24.76
C ILE A 28 11.73 2.05 -26.13
N VAL A 29 11.24 2.66 -27.22
CA VAL A 29 11.23 2.04 -28.57
C VAL A 29 12.63 1.71 -29.08
N HIS A 30 13.64 2.43 -28.66
CA HIS A 30 15.06 2.23 -29.05
C HIS A 30 15.76 1.17 -28.17
N LYS A 31 15.02 0.46 -27.28
CA LYS A 31 15.52 -0.60 -26.38
C LYS A 31 16.75 -0.16 -25.57
N PRO A 32 16.59 0.84 -24.70
CA PRO A 32 17.69 1.34 -23.89
C PRO A 32 18.16 0.32 -22.84
N ASP A 33 19.46 0.33 -22.52
CA ASP A 33 20.03 -0.48 -21.44
C ASP A 33 19.66 0.05 -20.04
N LEU A 34 19.39 1.36 -19.93
CA LEU A 34 19.01 2.04 -18.69
C LEU A 34 17.83 2.98 -18.94
N VAL A 35 16.80 2.87 -18.09
CA VAL A 35 15.58 3.70 -18.15
C VAL A 35 15.25 4.24 -16.78
N PHE A 36 14.85 5.51 -16.74
CA PHE A 36 14.30 6.17 -15.56
C PHE A 36 12.79 6.37 -15.77
N PHE A 37 12.00 5.82 -14.87
CA PHE A 37 10.56 6.07 -14.79
C PHE A 37 10.29 6.91 -13.55
N ASP A 38 9.91 8.16 -13.78
CA ASP A 38 9.57 9.08 -12.72
C ASP A 38 8.04 9.14 -12.59
N GLU A 39 7.52 8.56 -11.49
CA GLU A 39 6.09 8.48 -11.16
C GLU A 39 5.21 8.04 -12.35
N PRO A 40 5.49 6.92 -13.03
CA PRO A 40 4.85 6.61 -14.31
C PRO A 40 3.36 6.28 -14.18
N THR A 41 2.88 5.94 -13.01
CA THR A 41 1.51 5.47 -12.73
C THR A 41 0.63 6.51 -12.05
N VAL A 42 1.16 7.70 -11.74
CA VAL A 42 0.39 8.78 -11.11
C VAL A 42 -0.74 9.27 -12.01
N ALA A 43 -1.92 9.42 -11.44
CA ALA A 43 -3.14 9.91 -12.09
C ALA A 43 -3.60 9.08 -13.31
N VAL A 44 -3.27 7.79 -13.37
CA VAL A 44 -3.80 6.87 -14.38
C VAL A 44 -4.82 5.89 -13.76
N ASP A 45 -5.73 5.42 -14.60
CA ASP A 45 -6.72 4.41 -14.20
C ASP A 45 -6.05 3.06 -13.84
N PRO A 46 -6.73 2.20 -13.03
CA PRO A 46 -6.14 0.92 -12.59
C PRO A 46 -5.73 -0.01 -13.72
N GLN A 47 -6.46 -0.02 -14.85
CA GLN A 47 -6.12 -0.86 -16.00
C GLN A 47 -4.83 -0.38 -16.66
N SER A 48 -4.70 0.92 -16.91
CA SER A 48 -3.49 1.53 -17.46
C SER A 48 -2.30 1.39 -16.52
N ARG A 49 -2.51 1.54 -15.19
CA ARG A 49 -1.50 1.29 -14.15
C ARG A 49 -0.93 -0.12 -14.28
N ASN A 50 -1.79 -1.14 -14.28
CA ASN A 50 -1.35 -2.53 -14.42
C ASN A 50 -0.58 -2.77 -15.72
N ALA A 51 -1.06 -2.25 -16.87
CA ALA A 51 -0.39 -2.39 -18.15
C ALA A 51 1.00 -1.73 -18.18
N ILE A 52 1.19 -0.59 -17.46
CA ILE A 52 2.48 0.06 -17.29
C ILE A 52 3.43 -0.83 -16.47
N LEU A 53 2.98 -1.33 -15.30
CA LEU A 53 3.80 -2.19 -14.43
C LEU A 53 4.23 -3.47 -15.13
N VAL A 54 3.32 -4.15 -15.83
CA VAL A 54 3.63 -5.34 -16.65
C VAL A 54 4.64 -5.00 -17.75
N GLY A 55 4.46 -3.84 -18.41
CA GLY A 55 5.40 -3.37 -19.45
C GLY A 55 6.81 -3.12 -18.90
N ILE A 56 6.93 -2.57 -17.69
CA ILE A 56 8.20 -2.33 -17.01
C ILE A 56 8.87 -3.65 -16.61
N GLN A 57 8.10 -4.60 -16.04
CA GLN A 57 8.60 -5.93 -15.70
C GLN A 57 9.13 -6.67 -16.93
N ARG A 58 8.44 -6.56 -18.07
CA ARG A 58 8.90 -7.13 -19.34
C ARG A 58 10.21 -6.50 -19.82
N LEU A 59 10.32 -5.18 -19.77
CA LEU A 59 11.54 -4.46 -20.15
C LEU A 59 12.75 -4.92 -19.32
N ARG A 60 12.55 -5.10 -17.99
CA ARG A 60 13.55 -5.67 -17.09
C ARG A 60 13.92 -7.10 -17.48
N ALA A 61 12.93 -7.96 -17.78
CA ALA A 61 13.16 -9.34 -18.19
C ALA A 61 13.92 -9.43 -19.54
N GLU A 62 13.80 -8.41 -20.39
CA GLU A 62 14.56 -8.27 -21.64
C GLU A 62 15.99 -7.74 -21.42
N GLY A 63 16.40 -7.44 -20.16
CA GLY A 63 17.76 -7.10 -19.76
C GLY A 63 18.02 -5.62 -19.46
N ALA A 64 17.00 -4.75 -19.55
CA ALA A 64 17.19 -3.35 -19.22
C ALA A 64 17.30 -3.12 -17.70
N THR A 65 18.16 -2.20 -17.30
CA THR A 65 18.19 -1.67 -15.95
C THR A 65 17.14 -0.59 -15.80
N VAL A 66 16.28 -0.71 -14.78
CA VAL A 66 15.18 0.21 -14.53
C VAL A 66 15.40 0.95 -13.21
N VAL A 67 15.38 2.26 -13.24
CA VAL A 67 15.25 3.13 -12.07
C VAL A 67 13.80 3.61 -12.03
N TYR A 68 13.10 3.29 -10.96
CA TYR A 68 11.68 3.56 -10.80
C TYR A 68 11.43 4.40 -9.55
N THR A 69 10.78 5.55 -9.71
CA THR A 69 10.35 6.35 -8.57
C THR A 69 8.84 6.22 -8.39
N SER A 70 8.40 6.08 -7.16
CA SER A 70 6.98 6.06 -6.80
C SER A 70 6.81 6.33 -5.30
N HIS A 71 5.68 6.88 -4.94
CA HIS A 71 5.19 6.93 -3.56
C HIS A 71 4.19 5.79 -3.27
N TYR A 72 3.81 4.98 -4.28
CA TYR A 72 2.97 3.80 -4.10
C TYR A 72 3.83 2.59 -3.71
N MET A 73 3.94 2.33 -2.40
CA MET A 73 4.80 1.26 -1.86
C MET A 73 4.45 -0.13 -2.39
N GLU A 74 3.17 -0.38 -2.68
CA GLU A 74 2.71 -1.65 -3.26
C GLU A 74 3.32 -1.90 -4.66
N GLU A 75 3.45 -0.86 -5.49
CA GLU A 75 4.09 -0.97 -6.80
C GLU A 75 5.58 -1.28 -6.65
N VAL A 76 6.24 -0.59 -5.72
CA VAL A 76 7.66 -0.79 -5.43
C VAL A 76 7.90 -2.23 -4.97
N GLU A 77 7.07 -2.77 -4.06
CA GLU A 77 7.15 -4.17 -3.63
C GLU A 77 6.95 -5.16 -4.78
N GLN A 78 6.10 -4.82 -5.73
CA GLN A 78 5.77 -5.70 -6.86
C GLN A 78 6.87 -5.78 -7.92
N ILE A 79 7.59 -4.68 -8.19
CA ILE A 79 8.46 -4.59 -9.36
C ILE A 79 9.94 -4.39 -9.06
N CYS A 80 10.31 -3.89 -7.88
CA CYS A 80 11.68 -3.53 -7.56
C CYS A 80 12.44 -4.68 -6.88
N ASP A 81 13.67 -4.94 -7.32
CA ASP A 81 14.58 -5.88 -6.64
C ASP A 81 15.26 -5.24 -5.43
N ARG A 82 15.57 -3.96 -5.54
CA ARG A 82 16.19 -3.15 -4.48
C ARG A 82 15.49 -1.81 -4.39
N VAL A 83 15.39 -1.31 -3.19
CA VAL A 83 14.70 -0.06 -2.85
C VAL A 83 15.64 0.87 -2.11
N MET A 84 15.56 2.15 -2.41
CA MET A 84 16.17 3.23 -1.64
C MET A 84 15.06 4.15 -1.15
N ILE A 85 14.92 4.30 0.17
CA ILE A 85 14.01 5.24 0.80
C ILE A 85 14.74 6.56 0.95
N MET A 86 14.13 7.63 0.42
CA MET A 86 14.68 8.97 0.47
C MET A 86 13.70 9.94 1.13
N ASP A 87 14.20 10.82 1.98
CA ASP A 87 13.45 11.95 2.51
C ASP A 87 14.36 13.18 2.59
N HIS A 88 13.80 14.35 2.30
CA HIS A 88 14.56 15.64 2.27
C HIS A 88 15.88 15.58 1.51
N GLY A 89 15.93 14.86 0.38
CA GLY A 89 17.12 14.73 -0.46
C GLY A 89 18.23 13.82 0.11
N ARG A 90 17.94 13.05 1.16
CA ARG A 90 18.87 12.12 1.78
C ARG A 90 18.37 10.68 1.65
N ALA A 91 19.28 9.76 1.35
CA ALA A 91 18.99 8.34 1.44
C ALA A 91 18.96 7.93 2.92
N LEU A 92 17.81 7.44 3.38
CA LEU A 92 17.60 7.02 4.77
C LEU A 92 17.87 5.53 4.95
N ALA A 93 17.43 4.71 3.99
CA ALA A 93 17.65 3.27 4.00
C ALA A 93 17.71 2.73 2.57
N GLN A 94 18.41 1.61 2.37
CA GLN A 94 18.45 0.89 1.10
C GLN A 94 18.61 -0.60 1.33
N GLY A 95 17.98 -1.40 0.47
CA GLY A 95 18.05 -2.86 0.56
C GLY A 95 17.03 -3.51 -0.36
N THR A 96 16.87 -4.82 -0.24
CA THR A 96 15.69 -5.52 -0.76
C THR A 96 14.46 -5.20 0.10
N CYS A 97 13.25 -5.44 -0.42
CA CYS A 97 12.02 -5.23 0.36
C CYS A 97 12.06 -6.02 1.69
N ASP A 98 12.54 -7.27 1.65
CA ASP A 98 12.63 -8.12 2.83
C ASP A 98 13.69 -7.63 3.85
N GLU A 99 14.83 -7.14 3.39
CA GLU A 99 15.86 -6.55 4.26
C GLU A 99 15.30 -5.32 4.99
N LEU A 100 14.62 -4.45 4.26
CA LEU A 100 14.00 -3.24 4.81
C LEU A 100 12.90 -3.56 5.82
N LYS A 101 12.00 -4.51 5.49
CA LYS A 101 10.93 -4.95 6.40
C LYS A 101 11.46 -5.59 7.69
N ARG A 102 12.62 -6.26 7.64
CA ARG A 102 13.27 -6.81 8.84
C ARG A 102 14.03 -5.77 9.66
N SER A 103 14.32 -4.60 9.10
CA SER A 103 15.08 -3.56 9.80
C SER A 103 14.25 -2.71 10.75
N ILE A 104 12.92 -2.80 10.67
CA ILE A 104 11.99 -2.05 11.51
C ILE A 104 11.50 -2.87 12.72
N ARG A 105 10.94 -2.17 13.72
CA ARG A 105 10.41 -2.79 14.93
C ARG A 105 9.12 -3.56 14.68
N THR A 106 8.32 -3.11 13.72
CA THR A 106 7.07 -3.77 13.33
C THR A 106 7.37 -5.16 12.77
N GLY A 107 6.99 -6.20 13.51
CA GLY A 107 7.17 -7.60 13.08
C GLY A 107 5.91 -8.21 12.50
N GLU A 108 4.72 -7.73 12.91
CA GLU A 108 3.43 -8.27 12.51
C GLU A 108 2.36 -7.17 12.47
N ARG A 109 1.39 -7.35 11.58
CA ARG A 109 0.17 -6.53 11.48
C ARG A 109 -1.06 -7.41 11.63
N ILE A 110 -1.95 -7.05 12.54
CA ILE A 110 -3.24 -7.70 12.74
C ILE A 110 -4.31 -6.79 12.13
N LEU A 111 -4.94 -7.26 11.07
CA LEU A 111 -6.02 -6.56 10.37
C LEU A 111 -7.36 -7.18 10.82
N VAL A 112 -8.25 -6.36 11.32
CA VAL A 112 -9.56 -6.77 11.81
C VAL A 112 -10.64 -5.98 11.10
N GLU A 113 -11.46 -6.66 10.32
CA GLU A 113 -12.68 -6.05 9.76
C GLU A 113 -13.72 -5.97 10.86
N LEU A 114 -14.27 -4.78 11.08
CA LEU A 114 -15.35 -4.57 12.04
C LEU A 114 -16.70 -4.63 11.29
N GLU A 115 -17.63 -5.44 11.80
CA GLU A 115 -18.98 -5.51 11.23
C GLU A 115 -19.88 -4.44 11.81
N GLU A 116 -20.71 -3.83 10.95
CA GLU A 116 -21.71 -2.86 11.36
C GLU A 116 -22.74 -3.50 12.31
N THR A 117 -22.98 -2.85 13.45
CA THR A 117 -24.16 -3.16 14.27
C THR A 117 -25.39 -2.58 13.58
N LYS A 118 -26.18 -3.41 12.91
CA LYS A 118 -27.50 -3.00 12.44
C LYS A 118 -28.30 -2.53 13.65
N ASN A 119 -28.66 -1.27 13.68
CA ASN A 119 -29.58 -0.73 14.67
C ASN A 119 -30.94 -1.45 14.48
N PRO A 120 -31.51 -2.14 15.48
CA PRO A 120 -32.76 -2.90 15.34
C PRO A 120 -34.01 -2.01 15.12
N HIS A 121 -33.85 -0.70 15.17
CA HIS A 121 -34.93 0.26 14.91
C HIS A 121 -34.66 1.00 13.59
N GLY A 122 -35.06 0.33 12.49
CA GLY A 122 -34.91 0.79 11.12
C GLY A 122 -35.48 2.19 10.86
N VAL A 123 -34.58 3.16 10.81
CA VAL A 123 -34.73 4.38 10.04
C VAL A 123 -33.51 4.41 9.12
N ALA A 124 -33.80 4.19 7.83
CA ALA A 124 -32.79 4.27 6.78
C ALA A 124 -32.40 5.76 6.64
N ASP A 125 -31.35 6.16 7.31
CA ASP A 125 -30.66 7.39 7.02
C ASP A 125 -29.40 7.00 6.22
N GLU A 126 -29.30 7.47 4.98
CA GLU A 126 -28.24 7.17 4.02
C GLU A 126 -26.88 7.81 4.39
N ALA A 127 -26.69 8.24 5.63
CA ALA A 127 -25.44 8.72 6.15
C ALA A 127 -24.59 7.53 6.59
N ARG A 128 -23.45 7.33 5.94
CA ARG A 128 -22.35 6.41 6.24
C ARG A 128 -22.27 6.08 7.73
N THR A 129 -22.81 4.92 8.13
CA THR A 129 -22.69 4.42 9.50
C THR A 129 -21.24 3.91 9.65
N CYS A 130 -20.34 4.79 10.04
CA CYS A 130 -18.99 4.38 10.42
C CYS A 130 -19.10 3.49 11.66
N VAL A 131 -18.54 2.28 11.59
CA VAL A 131 -18.32 1.45 12.76
C VAL A 131 -17.26 2.16 13.60
N ALA A 132 -17.69 2.96 14.56
CA ALA A 132 -16.77 3.66 15.44
C ALA A 132 -16.47 2.78 16.65
N LEU A 133 -15.24 2.25 16.72
CA LEU A 133 -14.69 1.87 18.03
C LEU A 133 -14.51 3.17 18.84
N PRO A 134 -15.04 3.24 20.08
CA PRO A 134 -14.80 4.39 20.94
C PRO A 134 -13.29 4.59 21.14
N GLU A 135 -12.83 5.86 21.19
CA GLU A 135 -11.41 6.17 21.37
C GLU A 135 -10.80 5.47 22.61
N ARG A 136 -11.57 5.32 23.66
CA ARG A 136 -11.18 4.54 24.84
C ARG A 136 -10.78 3.10 24.53
N GLU A 137 -11.42 2.46 23.55
CA GLU A 137 -11.07 1.09 23.17
C GLU A 137 -9.83 1.06 22.28
N LEU A 138 -9.63 2.07 21.44
CA LEU A 138 -8.39 2.25 20.68
C LEU A 138 -7.20 2.49 21.64
N ASP A 139 -7.37 3.33 22.65
CA ASP A 139 -6.33 3.55 23.68
C ASP A 139 -6.01 2.31 24.47
N ARG A 140 -7.02 1.49 24.74
CA ARG A 140 -6.81 0.18 25.38
C ARG A 140 -5.98 -0.75 24.52
N LEU A 141 -6.24 -0.80 23.20
CA LEU A 141 -5.42 -1.59 22.26
C LEU A 141 -3.99 -1.04 22.19
N ARG A 142 -3.82 0.29 22.13
CA ARG A 142 -2.50 0.94 22.15
C ARG A 142 -1.71 0.66 23.44
N SER A 143 -2.39 0.36 24.56
CA SER A 143 -1.75 0.04 25.83
C SER A 143 -1.33 -1.42 25.96
N LEU A 144 -1.64 -2.29 24.99
CA LEU A 144 -1.22 -3.69 25.03
C LEU A 144 0.30 -3.82 24.87
N PRO A 145 0.92 -4.83 25.52
CA PRO A 145 2.33 -5.12 25.31
C PRO A 145 2.59 -5.42 23.83
N HIS A 146 3.74 -4.96 23.33
CA HIS A 146 4.19 -5.15 21.96
C HIS A 146 3.38 -4.43 20.87
N VAL A 147 2.33 -3.68 21.18
CA VAL A 147 1.62 -2.85 20.22
C VAL A 147 2.41 -1.57 19.98
N ILE A 148 2.70 -1.29 18.70
CA ILE A 148 3.41 -0.10 18.25
C ILE A 148 2.42 0.99 17.85
N ASP A 149 1.40 0.61 17.07
CA ASP A 149 0.40 1.55 16.57
C ASP A 149 -0.96 0.88 16.33
N VAL A 150 -2.02 1.68 16.38
CA VAL A 150 -3.41 1.25 16.14
C VAL A 150 -4.10 2.29 15.27
N VAL A 151 -4.47 1.89 14.06
CA VAL A 151 -5.16 2.73 13.07
C VAL A 151 -6.52 2.13 12.75
N LEU A 152 -7.56 2.96 12.75
CA LEU A 152 -8.89 2.60 12.28
C LEU A 152 -9.22 3.44 11.05
N ASP A 153 -9.33 2.77 9.91
CA ASP A 153 -9.73 3.38 8.64
C ASP A 153 -11.06 2.76 8.16
N GLY A 154 -12.11 3.55 8.23
CA GLY A 154 -13.47 3.05 7.98
C GLY A 154 -13.86 1.93 8.93
N ASN A 155 -13.98 0.71 8.42
CA ASN A 155 -14.27 -0.51 9.18
C ASN A 155 -13.06 -1.43 9.35
N LEU A 156 -11.88 -1.04 8.84
CA LEU A 156 -10.65 -1.82 8.95
C LEU A 156 -9.79 -1.29 10.11
N LEU A 157 -9.65 -2.10 11.14
CA LEU A 157 -8.74 -1.85 12.24
C LEU A 157 -7.41 -2.54 11.96
N THR A 158 -6.32 -1.76 11.94
CA THR A 158 -4.95 -2.27 11.79
C THR A 158 -4.20 -2.07 13.10
N ILE A 159 -3.66 -3.15 13.65
CA ILE A 159 -2.83 -3.15 14.85
C ILE A 159 -1.42 -3.58 14.43
N SER A 160 -0.46 -2.68 14.54
CA SER A 160 0.95 -2.93 14.25
C SER A 160 1.67 -3.35 15.53
N CYS A 161 2.34 -4.50 15.52
CA CYS A 161 2.98 -5.09 16.70
C CYS A 161 4.45 -5.41 16.44
N GLU A 162 5.27 -5.39 17.49
CA GLU A 162 6.56 -6.08 17.49
C GLU A 162 6.33 -7.59 17.34
N ALA A 163 7.33 -8.33 16.85
CA ALA A 163 7.19 -9.81 16.72
C ALA A 163 6.99 -10.46 18.09
N SER A 164 5.83 -11.09 18.31
CA SER A 164 5.51 -11.84 19.54
C SER A 164 4.48 -12.92 19.23
N GLU A 165 4.57 -14.05 19.95
CA GLU A 165 3.64 -15.18 19.80
C GLU A 165 2.23 -14.89 20.35
N HIS A 166 2.06 -13.84 21.15
CA HIS A 166 0.80 -13.56 21.85
C HIS A 166 -0.01 -12.40 21.26
N ASN A 167 0.50 -11.68 20.27
CA ASN A 167 -0.11 -10.47 19.70
C ASN A 167 -1.58 -10.67 19.34
N LEU A 168 -1.88 -11.71 18.56
CA LEU A 168 -3.25 -12.00 18.14
C LEU A 168 -4.17 -12.32 19.32
N THR A 169 -3.68 -13.09 20.30
CA THR A 169 -4.46 -13.50 21.48
C THR A 169 -4.83 -12.30 22.32
N ASP A 170 -3.87 -11.41 22.58
CA ASP A 170 -4.05 -10.20 23.39
C ASP A 170 -4.97 -9.20 22.70
N ALA A 171 -4.78 -8.98 21.41
CA ALA A 171 -5.65 -8.14 20.59
C ALA A 171 -7.11 -8.64 20.60
N LEU A 172 -7.31 -9.95 20.42
CA LEU A 172 -8.64 -10.56 20.46
C LEU A 172 -9.30 -10.48 21.84
N ALA A 173 -8.53 -10.65 22.92
CA ALA A 173 -9.03 -10.51 24.29
C ALA A 173 -9.51 -9.08 24.56
N ALA A 174 -8.74 -8.07 24.12
CA ALA A 174 -9.11 -6.66 24.22
C ALA A 174 -10.37 -6.33 23.40
N LEU A 175 -10.44 -6.79 22.14
CA LEU A 175 -11.57 -6.55 21.25
C LEU A 175 -12.86 -7.23 21.71
N ARG A 176 -12.79 -8.44 22.27
CA ARG A 176 -13.97 -9.09 22.86
C ARG A 176 -14.55 -8.31 24.03
N ALA A 177 -13.72 -7.65 24.81
CA ALA A 177 -14.17 -6.83 25.94
C ALA A 177 -14.91 -5.55 25.45
N SER A 178 -14.60 -5.05 24.25
CA SER A 178 -15.26 -3.88 23.65
C SER A 178 -16.67 -4.17 23.10
N LYS A 179 -17.09 -5.43 23.04
CA LYS A 179 -18.36 -5.90 22.40
C LYS A 179 -18.44 -5.56 20.89
N ALA A 180 -17.35 -5.19 20.24
CA ALA A 180 -17.32 -5.00 18.81
C ALA A 180 -17.63 -6.31 18.08
N ARG A 181 -18.37 -6.23 16.99
CA ARG A 181 -18.55 -7.37 16.10
C ARG A 181 -17.35 -7.46 15.17
N LEU A 182 -16.66 -8.59 15.27
CA LEU A 182 -15.47 -8.86 14.48
C LEU A 182 -15.86 -9.69 13.26
N GLY A 183 -15.47 -9.23 12.09
CA GLY A 183 -15.53 -9.96 10.83
C GLY A 183 -14.26 -10.76 10.59
N ARG A 184 -13.66 -10.57 9.41
CA ARG A 184 -12.41 -11.24 9.06
C ARG A 184 -11.24 -10.70 9.88
N ILE A 185 -10.37 -11.61 10.30
CA ILE A 185 -9.12 -11.29 10.97
C ILE A 185 -7.97 -11.90 10.17
N THR A 186 -6.96 -11.09 9.88
CA THR A 186 -5.81 -11.52 9.09
C THR A 186 -4.53 -11.03 9.77
N CYS A 187 -3.56 -11.93 9.96
CA CYS A 187 -2.20 -11.58 10.34
C CYS A 187 -1.35 -11.46 9.09
N ALA A 188 -0.61 -10.38 8.96
CA ALA A 188 0.21 -10.09 7.80
C ALA A 188 1.59 -9.58 8.23
N PRO A 189 2.64 -9.82 7.45
CA PRO A 189 3.95 -9.21 7.67
C PRO A 189 3.87 -7.69 7.45
N PRO A 190 4.88 -6.93 7.93
CA PRO A 190 4.96 -5.50 7.65
C PRO A 190 5.10 -5.21 6.15
N THR A 191 4.68 -4.03 5.73
CA THR A 191 4.79 -3.53 4.36
C THR A 191 5.92 -2.51 4.24
N LEU A 192 6.29 -2.12 3.02
CA LEU A 192 7.22 -0.99 2.82
C LEU A 192 6.62 0.34 3.31
N ASN A 193 5.30 0.45 3.38
CA ASN A 193 4.67 1.62 3.98
C ASN A 193 4.98 1.72 5.48
N ASP A 194 4.93 0.58 6.20
CA ASP A 194 5.32 0.53 7.63
C ASP A 194 6.81 0.91 7.80
N VAL A 195 7.67 0.45 6.88
CA VAL A 195 9.09 0.81 6.85
C VAL A 195 9.27 2.33 6.67
N PHE A 196 8.56 2.90 5.70
CA PHE A 196 8.63 4.33 5.41
C PHE A 196 8.17 5.16 6.63
N LEU A 197 7.03 4.82 7.22
CA LEU A 197 6.48 5.49 8.40
C LEU A 197 7.44 5.43 9.60
N GLU A 198 8.01 4.26 9.88
CA GLU A 198 8.89 4.08 11.03
C GLU A 198 10.22 4.83 10.85
N ILE A 199 10.79 4.86 9.64
CA ILE A 199 12.07 5.51 9.36
C ILE A 199 11.91 7.03 9.26
N THR A 200 10.82 7.54 8.68
CA THR A 200 10.61 8.98 8.47
C THR A 200 9.85 9.64 9.60
N GLY A 201 9.11 8.86 10.41
CA GLY A 201 8.20 9.37 11.44
C GLY A 201 7.02 10.16 10.87
N ARG A 202 6.70 10.01 9.59
CA ARG A 202 5.65 10.75 8.86
C ARG A 202 4.92 9.86 7.88
N GLU A 203 3.63 10.11 7.71
CA GLU A 203 2.85 9.52 6.63
C GLU A 203 3.35 10.02 5.25
N LEU A 204 3.19 9.15 4.24
CA LEU A 204 3.41 9.53 2.84
C LEU A 204 2.52 10.74 2.52
N ARG A 205 3.11 11.76 1.94
CA ARG A 205 2.36 12.92 1.44
C ARG A 205 1.88 12.59 0.03
N ASP A 206 0.57 12.61 -0.15
CA ASP A 206 -0.08 12.60 -1.46
C ASP A 206 0.28 13.85 -2.28
#